data_14f28a21fc2b538bb2d29e20d2f446a9
#
_entry.id   14f28a21fc2b538bb2d29e20d2f446a9
#
_cell.length_a   1.000
_cell.length_b   1.000
_cell.length_c   1.000
_cell.angle_alpha   90.00
_cell.angle_beta   90.00
_cell.angle_gamma   90.00
#
_symmetry.space_group_name_H-M   'P 1'
#
loop_
_entity.id
_entity.type
_entity.pdbx_description
1 polymer ?
#
loop_
_entity_poly.entity_id
_entity_poly.type
_entity_poly.pdbx_seq_one_letter_code
_entity_poly.pdbx_strand_id
1 'polypeptide(L)'
;RSRGLGDVYKRQTLLCLAIQLVTGIGLALVYVPSPDQAYASLEYLDYEQPLGWYLRGLHFWGSNFMVALVTIHLIQVFLFGAYKYPRELTWVVGSGLFLCTLAMAFTGQTIRFDQDAYWGAEIIVSILGRLPLVGEYATHLLQGGPIVGAETLSRFFALHVFVIPAVLISLLVIHVRLVLV
;
A
#
# COMPACT_ATOMS: atom_id res chain seq x y z
N ARG A 1 19.25 19.89 -20.99
CA ARG A 1 18.64 19.07 -19.92
C ARG A 1 18.88 17.61 -20.26
N SER A 2 19.86 16.98 -19.64
CA SER A 2 20.06 15.54 -19.75
C SER A 2 18.83 14.83 -19.17
N ARG A 3 18.09 14.15 -20.01
CA ARG A 3 17.05 13.18 -19.57
C ARG A 3 17.79 12.01 -18.93
N GLY A 4 18.15 12.15 -17.64
CA GLY A 4 18.94 11.17 -16.94
C GLY A 4 18.10 9.99 -16.42
N LEU A 5 18.78 8.93 -15.99
CA LEU A 5 18.18 7.73 -15.37
C LEU A 5 17.11 8.06 -14.31
N GLY A 6 17.23 9.19 -13.58
CA GLY A 6 16.25 9.63 -12.61
C GLY A 6 14.84 9.89 -13.17
N ASP A 7 14.71 10.28 -14.44
CA ASP A 7 13.39 10.49 -15.05
C ASP A 7 12.74 9.15 -15.45
N VAL A 8 13.54 8.12 -15.71
CA VAL A 8 13.06 6.77 -16.03
C VAL A 8 12.38 6.15 -14.81
N TYR A 9 13.02 6.18 -13.64
CA TYR A 9 12.47 5.60 -12.41
C TYR A 9 11.16 6.28 -11.97
N LYS A 10 11.07 7.62 -12.10
CA LYS A 10 9.84 8.36 -11.80
C LYS A 10 8.66 7.90 -12.66
N ARG A 11 8.90 7.69 -13.96
CA ARG A 11 7.86 7.20 -14.89
C ARG A 11 7.47 5.75 -14.60
N GLN A 12 8.43 4.90 -14.26
CA GLN A 12 8.19 3.50 -13.87
C GLN A 12 7.34 3.42 -12.61
N THR A 13 7.63 4.25 -11.59
CA THR A 13 6.84 4.30 -10.35
C THR A 13 5.38 4.73 -10.63
N LEU A 14 5.17 5.73 -11.49
CA LEU A 14 3.82 6.14 -11.89
C LEU A 14 3.09 5.07 -12.69
N LEU A 15 3.79 4.36 -13.57
CA LEU A 15 3.21 3.22 -14.30
C LEU A 15 2.80 2.10 -13.34
N CYS A 16 3.66 1.74 -12.38
CA CYS A 16 3.33 0.76 -11.35
C CYS A 16 2.09 1.19 -10.56
N LEU A 17 1.99 2.46 -10.18
CA LEU A 17 0.80 2.97 -9.47
C LEU A 17 -0.46 2.84 -10.33
N ALA A 18 -0.40 3.18 -11.61
CA ALA A 18 -1.54 3.03 -12.51
C ALA A 18 -1.98 1.55 -12.63
N ILE A 19 -1.02 0.62 -12.73
CA ILE A 19 -1.29 -0.81 -12.72
C ILE A 19 -1.96 -1.22 -11.40
N GLN A 20 -1.45 -0.74 -10.25
CA GLN A 20 -2.05 -1.06 -8.94
C GLN A 20 -3.50 -0.57 -8.83
N LEU A 21 -3.80 0.64 -9.29
CA LEU A 21 -5.16 1.17 -9.26
C LEU A 21 -6.11 0.36 -10.14
N VAL A 22 -5.73 0.11 -11.40
CA VAL A 22 -6.58 -0.63 -12.35
C VAL A 22 -6.81 -2.07 -11.89
N THR A 23 -5.74 -2.77 -11.51
CA THR A 23 -5.83 -4.16 -11.05
C THR A 23 -6.56 -4.25 -9.71
N GLY A 24 -6.32 -3.30 -8.78
CA GLY A 24 -6.99 -3.24 -7.48
C GLY A 24 -8.49 -3.06 -7.60
N ILE A 25 -8.96 -2.18 -8.50
CA ILE A 25 -10.39 -2.04 -8.80
C ILE A 25 -10.97 -3.36 -9.33
N GLY A 26 -10.28 -4.01 -10.27
CA GLY A 26 -10.72 -5.31 -10.79
C GLY A 26 -10.82 -6.39 -9.71
N LEU A 27 -9.85 -6.46 -8.81
CA LEU A 27 -9.87 -7.39 -7.67
C LEU A 27 -11.01 -7.08 -6.70
N ALA A 28 -11.25 -5.81 -6.40
CA ALA A 28 -12.30 -5.39 -5.46
C ALA A 28 -13.73 -5.73 -5.95
N LEU A 29 -13.94 -5.94 -7.25
CA LEU A 29 -15.23 -6.37 -7.80
C LEU A 29 -15.57 -7.83 -7.48
N VAL A 30 -14.57 -8.65 -7.17
CA VAL A 30 -14.74 -10.10 -6.96
C VAL A 30 -14.47 -10.49 -5.50
N TYR A 31 -13.53 -9.82 -4.85
CA TYR A 31 -13.10 -10.14 -3.49
C TYR A 31 -14.20 -9.87 -2.46
N VAL A 32 -14.41 -10.83 -1.54
CA VAL A 32 -15.39 -10.72 -0.45
C VAL A 32 -14.66 -10.59 0.90
N PRO A 33 -14.73 -9.43 1.57
CA PRO A 33 -14.00 -9.18 2.82
C PRO A 33 -14.69 -9.80 4.06
N SER A 34 -14.80 -11.12 4.08
CA SER A 34 -15.27 -11.86 5.26
C SER A 34 -14.35 -13.05 5.54
N PRO A 35 -14.14 -13.45 6.80
CA PRO A 35 -13.23 -14.55 7.15
C PRO A 35 -13.53 -15.85 6.42
N ASP A 36 -14.83 -16.15 6.24
CA ASP A 36 -15.28 -17.40 5.60
C ASP A 36 -15.13 -17.40 4.09
N GLN A 37 -15.09 -16.22 3.45
CA GLN A 37 -15.13 -16.08 1.99
C GLN A 37 -13.89 -15.38 1.40
N ALA A 38 -13.07 -14.75 2.19
CA ALA A 38 -11.91 -14.02 1.69
C ALA A 38 -11.00 -14.92 0.84
N TYR A 39 -10.59 -16.06 1.40
CA TYR A 39 -9.74 -17.02 0.69
C TYR A 39 -10.48 -17.67 -0.48
N ALA A 40 -11.72 -18.11 -0.29
CA ALA A 40 -12.52 -18.73 -1.35
C ALA A 40 -12.78 -17.78 -2.54
N SER A 41 -12.98 -16.48 -2.29
CA SER A 41 -13.11 -15.49 -3.36
C SER A 41 -11.82 -15.28 -4.16
N LEU A 42 -10.65 -15.45 -3.53
CA LEU A 42 -9.36 -15.43 -4.23
C LEU A 42 -9.14 -16.71 -5.05
N GLU A 43 -9.53 -17.89 -4.54
CA GLU A 43 -9.49 -19.12 -5.33
C GLU A 43 -10.44 -19.04 -6.52
N TYR A 44 -11.66 -18.55 -6.33
CA TYR A 44 -12.62 -18.32 -7.43
C TYR A 44 -12.03 -17.37 -8.49
N LEU A 45 -11.37 -16.30 -8.06
CA LEU A 45 -10.68 -15.36 -8.96
C LEU A 45 -9.60 -16.08 -9.77
N ASP A 46 -8.76 -16.90 -9.12
CA ASP A 46 -7.60 -17.52 -9.77
C ASP A 46 -8.00 -18.65 -10.75
N TYR A 47 -9.05 -19.42 -10.45
CA TYR A 47 -9.37 -20.65 -11.19
C TYR A 47 -10.62 -20.55 -12.06
N GLU A 48 -11.58 -19.72 -11.68
CA GLU A 48 -12.89 -19.66 -12.37
C GLU A 48 -13.05 -18.38 -13.22
N GLN A 49 -12.40 -17.27 -12.84
CA GLN A 49 -12.53 -16.02 -13.59
C GLN A 49 -11.56 -15.96 -14.77
N PRO A 50 -12.03 -15.58 -15.99
CA PRO A 50 -11.13 -15.37 -17.11
C PRO A 50 -10.05 -14.33 -16.79
N LEU A 51 -8.77 -14.71 -16.93
CA LEU A 51 -7.61 -13.86 -16.62
C LEU A 51 -7.51 -13.40 -15.15
N GLY A 52 -8.26 -13.97 -14.22
CA GLY A 52 -8.25 -13.58 -12.81
C GLY A 52 -6.89 -13.80 -12.17
N TRP A 53 -6.26 -14.95 -12.40
CA TRP A 53 -4.89 -15.23 -11.97
C TRP A 53 -3.86 -14.22 -12.47
N TYR A 54 -4.04 -13.73 -13.70
CA TYR A 54 -3.16 -12.73 -14.30
C TYR A 54 -3.35 -11.36 -13.66
N LEU A 55 -4.60 -10.95 -13.46
CA LEU A 55 -4.95 -9.69 -12.78
C LEU A 55 -4.39 -9.65 -11.35
N ARG A 56 -4.56 -10.74 -10.60
CA ARG A 56 -4.02 -10.88 -9.25
C ARG A 56 -2.49 -10.91 -9.25
N GLY A 57 -1.89 -11.63 -10.19
CA GLY A 57 -0.46 -11.68 -10.40
C GLY A 57 0.15 -10.30 -10.68
N LEU A 58 -0.47 -9.52 -11.57
CA LEU A 58 -0.06 -8.14 -11.85
C LEU A 58 -0.15 -7.24 -10.61
N HIS A 59 -1.21 -7.38 -9.82
CA HIS A 59 -1.36 -6.62 -8.58
C HIS A 59 -0.26 -6.99 -7.56
N PHE A 60 -0.03 -8.26 -7.34
CA PHE A 60 0.98 -8.76 -6.40
C PHE A 60 2.40 -8.35 -6.81
N TRP A 61 2.82 -8.66 -8.04
CA TRP A 61 4.16 -8.32 -8.50
C TRP A 61 4.35 -6.82 -8.68
N GLY A 62 3.31 -6.12 -9.15
CA GLY A 62 3.33 -4.67 -9.29
C GLY A 62 3.51 -3.96 -7.94
N SER A 63 2.92 -4.47 -6.84
CA SER A 63 3.12 -3.93 -5.50
C SER A 63 4.57 -4.10 -5.02
N ASN A 64 5.18 -5.27 -5.26
CA ASN A 64 6.58 -5.52 -4.93
C ASN A 64 7.52 -4.60 -5.71
N PHE A 65 7.28 -4.44 -7.02
CA PHE A 65 8.04 -3.49 -7.84
C PHE A 65 7.83 -2.05 -7.39
N MET A 66 6.62 -1.68 -7.01
CA MET A 66 6.32 -0.33 -6.49
C MET A 66 7.15 -0.02 -5.24
N VAL A 67 7.17 -0.92 -4.25
CA VAL A 67 7.96 -0.76 -3.02
C VAL A 67 9.45 -0.65 -3.36
N ALA A 68 9.97 -1.52 -4.22
CA ALA A 68 11.38 -1.49 -4.63
C ALA A 68 11.75 -0.17 -5.33
N LEU A 69 10.95 0.27 -6.30
CA LEU A 69 11.22 1.50 -7.06
C LEU A 69 11.13 2.75 -6.18
N VAL A 70 10.15 2.84 -5.27
CA VAL A 70 10.03 3.99 -4.36
C VAL A 70 11.18 4.01 -3.37
N THR A 71 11.62 2.84 -2.87
CA THR A 71 12.80 2.72 -2.01
C THR A 71 14.07 3.20 -2.72
N ILE A 72 14.31 2.73 -3.94
CA ILE A 72 15.45 3.16 -4.76
C ILE A 72 15.39 4.67 -5.01
N HIS A 73 14.20 5.20 -5.32
CA HIS A 73 14.00 6.62 -5.52
C HIS A 73 14.35 7.44 -4.25
N LEU A 74 13.88 7.00 -3.08
CA LEU A 74 14.17 7.65 -1.81
C LEU A 74 15.67 7.66 -1.51
N ILE A 75 16.35 6.51 -1.66
CA ILE A 75 17.80 6.37 -1.48
C ILE A 75 18.55 7.29 -2.46
N GLN A 76 18.14 7.34 -3.71
CA GLN A 76 18.76 8.19 -4.72
C GLN A 76 18.63 9.67 -4.36
N VAL A 77 17.44 10.14 -3.97
CA VAL A 77 17.22 11.52 -3.53
C VAL A 77 18.09 11.87 -2.33
N PHE A 78 18.25 10.94 -1.39
CA PHE A 78 19.09 11.11 -0.22
C PHE A 78 20.59 11.21 -0.59
N LEU A 79 21.10 10.25 -1.35
CA LEU A 79 22.52 10.19 -1.73
C LEU A 79 22.96 11.40 -2.56
N PHE A 80 22.08 11.92 -3.44
CA PHE A 80 22.38 13.10 -4.24
C PHE A 80 22.10 14.43 -3.51
N GLY A 81 21.67 14.39 -2.25
CA GLY A 81 21.37 15.58 -1.48
C GLY A 81 20.22 16.41 -2.04
N ALA A 82 19.37 15.82 -2.89
CA ALA A 82 18.28 16.51 -3.58
C ALA A 82 17.11 16.91 -2.65
N TYR A 83 17.20 16.55 -1.38
CA TYR A 83 16.26 16.95 -0.31
C TYR A 83 16.61 18.31 0.34
N LYS A 84 17.79 18.87 0.03
CA LYS A 84 18.25 20.14 0.60
C LYS A 84 17.53 21.33 -0.04
N TYR A 85 17.63 22.50 0.61
CA TYR A 85 17.04 23.73 0.14
C TYR A 85 17.19 23.92 -1.38
N PRO A 86 16.11 24.26 -2.10
CA PRO A 86 14.76 24.64 -1.64
C PRO A 86 13.73 23.48 -1.67
N ARG A 87 14.13 22.21 -1.55
CA ARG A 87 13.30 21.01 -1.79
C ARG A 87 12.93 20.24 -0.53
N GLU A 88 13.06 20.83 0.65
CA GLU A 88 12.77 20.17 1.93
C GLU A 88 11.31 19.69 2.00
N LEU A 89 10.36 20.55 1.59
CA LEU A 89 8.95 20.19 1.60
C LEU A 89 8.64 19.02 0.64
N THR A 90 9.32 19.00 -0.52
CA THR A 90 9.23 17.87 -1.46
C THR A 90 9.69 16.58 -0.83
N TRP A 91 10.77 16.62 -0.04
CA TRP A 91 11.28 15.48 0.70
C TRP A 91 10.29 14.99 1.78
N VAL A 92 9.73 15.89 2.57
CA VAL A 92 8.76 15.56 3.63
C VAL A 92 7.54 14.86 3.03
N VAL A 93 6.96 15.44 1.96
CA VAL A 93 5.81 14.84 1.26
C VAL A 93 6.18 13.51 0.62
N GLY A 94 7.38 13.42 0.03
CA GLY A 94 7.92 12.17 -0.55
C GLY A 94 8.11 11.06 0.49
N SER A 95 8.56 11.40 1.69
CA SER A 95 8.67 10.46 2.82
C SER A 95 7.29 9.97 3.29
N GLY A 96 6.29 10.86 3.31
CA GLY A 96 4.89 10.49 3.56
C GLY A 96 4.35 9.51 2.51
N LEU A 97 4.64 9.74 1.22
CA LEU A 97 4.29 8.81 0.14
C LEU A 97 4.94 7.43 0.31
N PHE A 98 6.20 7.39 0.73
CA PHE A 98 6.89 6.14 1.03
C PHE A 98 6.20 5.36 2.15
N LEU A 99 5.85 6.03 3.26
CA LEU A 99 5.13 5.40 4.38
C LEU A 99 3.74 4.91 3.93
N CYS A 100 3.01 5.69 3.13
CA CYS A 100 1.74 5.24 2.55
C CYS A 100 1.92 4.01 1.65
N THR A 101 2.99 3.93 0.86
CA THR A 101 3.29 2.77 0.02
C THR A 101 3.55 1.52 0.86
N LEU A 102 4.29 1.64 1.97
CA LEU A 102 4.50 0.52 2.90
C LEU A 102 3.19 0.10 3.57
N ALA A 103 2.36 1.07 3.98
CA ALA A 103 1.05 0.80 4.55
C ALA A 103 0.11 0.10 3.54
N MET A 104 0.16 0.50 2.25
CA MET A 104 -0.56 -0.19 1.17
C MET A 104 -0.10 -1.64 1.02
N ALA A 105 1.20 -1.89 0.98
CA ALA A 105 1.74 -3.24 0.86
C ALA A 105 1.32 -4.12 2.04
N PHE A 106 1.41 -3.60 3.26
CA PHE A 106 1.03 -4.31 4.47
C PHE A 106 -0.48 -4.60 4.53
N THR A 107 -1.32 -3.60 4.30
CA THR A 107 -2.78 -3.78 4.34
C THR A 107 -3.26 -4.73 3.24
N GLY A 108 -2.66 -4.69 2.04
CA GLY A 108 -2.93 -5.63 0.96
C GLY A 108 -2.55 -7.07 1.29
N GLN A 109 -1.43 -7.27 1.99
CA GLN A 109 -1.03 -8.59 2.50
C GLN A 109 -2.03 -9.12 3.53
N THR A 110 -2.51 -8.25 4.41
CA THR A 110 -3.44 -8.62 5.50
C THR A 110 -4.82 -9.06 4.98
N ILE A 111 -5.34 -8.43 3.93
CA ILE A 111 -6.66 -8.78 3.41
C ILE A 111 -6.73 -10.12 2.68
N ARG A 112 -5.61 -10.81 2.41
CA ARG A 112 -5.64 -12.19 1.93
C ARG A 112 -6.27 -13.14 2.94
N PHE A 113 -6.17 -12.82 4.20
CA PHE A 113 -6.70 -13.54 5.35
C PHE A 113 -6.33 -15.04 5.41
N ASP A 114 -5.14 -15.36 4.91
CA ASP A 114 -4.48 -16.66 5.11
C ASP A 114 -3.67 -16.67 6.41
N GLN A 115 -2.98 -17.77 6.70
CA GLN A 115 -2.20 -17.93 7.93
C GLN A 115 -1.13 -16.83 8.10
N ASP A 116 -0.41 -16.49 7.02
CA ASP A 116 0.62 -15.44 7.07
C ASP A 116 0.01 -14.06 7.33
N ALA A 117 -1.14 -13.78 6.70
CA ALA A 117 -1.88 -12.54 6.88
C ALA A 117 -2.42 -12.39 8.30
N TYR A 118 -3.00 -13.45 8.86
CA TYR A 118 -3.55 -13.48 10.22
C TYR A 118 -2.45 -13.19 11.25
N TRP A 119 -1.36 -13.95 11.24
CA TRP A 119 -0.27 -13.78 12.20
C TRP A 119 0.49 -12.47 11.99
N GLY A 120 0.60 -11.99 10.75
CA GLY A 120 1.14 -10.67 10.45
C GLY A 120 0.30 -9.54 11.05
N ALA A 121 -1.02 -9.64 10.98
CA ALA A 121 -1.93 -8.70 11.62
C ALA A 121 -1.82 -8.72 13.16
N GLU A 122 -1.77 -9.91 13.76
CA GLU A 122 -1.57 -10.08 15.20
C GLU A 122 -0.28 -9.43 15.71
N ILE A 123 0.81 -9.61 14.97
CA ILE A 123 2.11 -8.98 15.32
C ILE A 123 2.00 -7.46 15.29
N ILE A 124 1.42 -6.88 14.23
CA ILE A 124 1.29 -5.43 14.11
C ILE A 124 0.37 -4.85 15.19
N VAL A 125 -0.76 -5.49 15.45
CA VAL A 125 -1.69 -5.08 16.52
C VAL A 125 -0.98 -5.11 17.88
N SER A 126 -0.21 -6.18 18.14
CA SER A 126 0.58 -6.31 19.37
C SER A 126 1.67 -5.25 19.52
N ILE A 127 2.35 -4.88 18.42
CA ILE A 127 3.36 -3.81 18.42
C ILE A 127 2.70 -2.46 18.67
N LEU A 128 1.59 -2.17 17.99
CA LEU A 128 0.84 -0.92 18.16
C LEU A 128 0.32 -0.77 19.59
N GLY A 129 -0.16 -1.85 20.19
CA GLY A 129 -0.65 -1.85 21.58
C GLY A 129 0.41 -1.46 22.62
N ARG A 130 1.69 -1.57 22.28
CA ARG A 130 2.81 -1.18 23.15
C ARG A 130 3.19 0.31 23.06
N LEU A 131 2.58 1.05 22.14
CA LEU A 131 2.84 2.48 22.03
C LEU A 131 2.28 3.22 23.24
N PRO A 132 3.08 4.05 23.93
CA PRO A 132 2.60 4.79 25.08
C PRO A 132 1.50 5.77 24.67
N LEU A 133 0.47 5.93 25.51
CA LEU A 133 -0.65 6.86 25.38
C LEU A 133 -1.67 6.52 24.27
N VAL A 134 -1.25 6.02 23.12
CA VAL A 134 -2.11 5.82 21.95
C VAL A 134 -2.30 4.36 21.57
N GLY A 135 -1.52 3.43 22.14
CA GLY A 135 -1.47 2.03 21.71
C GLY A 135 -2.80 1.31 21.85
N GLU A 136 -3.47 1.46 22.97
CA GLU A 136 -4.78 0.86 23.22
C GLU A 136 -5.82 1.34 22.19
N TYR A 137 -5.89 2.64 21.96
CA TYR A 137 -6.81 3.23 20.98
C TYR A 137 -6.49 2.77 19.54
N ALA A 138 -5.21 2.70 19.17
CA ALA A 138 -4.78 2.25 17.87
C ALA A 138 -5.13 0.76 17.65
N THR A 139 -4.92 -0.07 18.68
CA THR A 139 -5.31 -1.49 18.66
C THR A 139 -6.82 -1.63 18.49
N HIS A 140 -7.62 -0.98 19.31
CA HIS A 140 -9.07 -1.01 19.20
C HIS A 140 -9.58 -0.53 17.84
N LEU A 141 -8.95 0.53 17.30
CA LEU A 141 -9.30 1.05 15.98
C LEU A 141 -9.02 0.05 14.87
N LEU A 142 -7.86 -0.62 14.88
CA LEU A 142 -7.45 -1.52 13.79
C LEU A 142 -8.03 -2.94 13.95
N GLN A 143 -7.98 -3.50 15.16
CA GLN A 143 -8.45 -4.86 15.42
C GLN A 143 -9.98 -4.94 15.41
N GLY A 144 -10.63 -4.01 16.10
CA GLY A 144 -12.09 -3.90 16.09
C GLY A 144 -12.84 -4.84 17.01
N GLY A 145 -12.17 -5.86 17.52
CA GLY A 145 -12.72 -6.89 18.40
C GLY A 145 -11.65 -7.42 19.35
N PRO A 146 -11.94 -8.47 20.12
CA PRO A 146 -11.01 -9.04 21.08
C PRO A 146 -9.85 -9.82 20.42
N ILE A 147 -10.05 -10.23 19.17
CA ILE A 147 -9.07 -10.98 18.35
C ILE A 147 -9.09 -10.46 16.91
N VAL A 148 -8.06 -10.79 16.14
CA VAL A 148 -8.08 -10.56 14.68
C VAL A 148 -9.19 -11.41 14.06
N GLY A 149 -10.13 -10.76 13.38
CA GLY A 149 -11.34 -11.41 12.87
C GLY A 149 -12.04 -10.60 11.78
N ALA A 150 -13.37 -10.72 11.70
CA ALA A 150 -14.20 -10.09 10.68
C ALA A 150 -14.09 -8.55 10.70
N GLU A 151 -14.12 -7.96 11.88
CA GLU A 151 -14.00 -6.52 12.09
C GLU A 151 -12.62 -6.01 11.62
N THR A 152 -11.56 -6.77 11.93
CA THR A 152 -10.20 -6.46 11.49
C THR A 152 -10.11 -6.49 9.98
N LEU A 153 -10.60 -7.57 9.37
CA LEU A 153 -10.57 -7.74 7.91
C LEU A 153 -11.32 -6.63 7.18
N SER A 154 -12.53 -6.28 7.68
CA SER A 154 -13.33 -5.19 7.12
C SER A 154 -12.61 -3.84 7.19
N ARG A 155 -11.93 -3.55 8.30
CA ARG A 155 -11.16 -2.30 8.47
C ARG A 155 -9.94 -2.26 7.58
N PHE A 156 -9.18 -3.36 7.51
CA PHE A 156 -8.02 -3.44 6.60
C PHE A 156 -8.43 -3.34 5.13
N PHE A 157 -9.57 -3.92 4.75
CA PHE A 157 -10.15 -3.73 3.42
C PHE A 157 -10.49 -2.26 3.15
N ALA A 158 -11.19 -1.60 4.07
CA ALA A 158 -11.51 -0.19 3.93
C ALA A 158 -10.27 0.71 3.86
N LEU A 159 -9.24 0.43 4.67
CA LEU A 159 -7.96 1.14 4.62
C LEU A 159 -7.26 0.94 3.29
N HIS A 160 -7.17 -0.30 2.79
CA HIS A 160 -6.46 -0.64 1.57
C HIS A 160 -7.15 -0.12 0.30
N VAL A 161 -8.48 -0.19 0.24
CA VAL A 161 -9.22 0.13 -0.99
C VAL A 161 -9.61 1.61 -1.08
N PHE A 162 -9.84 2.27 0.06
CA PHE A 162 -10.37 3.63 0.06
C PHE A 162 -9.45 4.64 0.74
N VAL A 163 -9.10 4.43 2.01
CA VAL A 163 -8.48 5.47 2.84
C VAL A 163 -7.04 5.75 2.40
N ILE A 164 -6.20 4.72 2.38
CA ILE A 164 -4.78 4.90 2.05
C ILE A 164 -4.59 5.31 0.59
N PRO A 165 -5.30 4.74 -0.41
CA PRO A 165 -5.23 5.22 -1.78
C PRO A 165 -5.63 6.69 -1.94
N ALA A 166 -6.68 7.15 -1.25
CA ALA A 166 -7.09 8.55 -1.29
C ALA A 166 -6.00 9.48 -0.73
N VAL A 167 -5.40 9.13 0.39
CA VAL A 167 -4.26 9.87 0.98
C VAL A 167 -3.06 9.85 0.05
N LEU A 168 -2.71 8.68 -0.49
CA LEU A 168 -1.56 8.52 -1.39
C LEU A 168 -1.72 9.36 -2.65
N ILE A 169 -2.89 9.35 -3.31
CA ILE A 169 -3.16 10.16 -4.49
C ILE A 169 -3.09 11.66 -4.16
N SER A 170 -3.65 12.07 -3.03
CA SER A 170 -3.60 13.47 -2.58
C SER A 170 -2.16 13.94 -2.35
N LEU A 171 -1.36 13.15 -1.65
CA LEU A 171 0.05 13.44 -1.43
C LEU A 171 0.85 13.42 -2.74
N LEU A 172 0.53 12.52 -3.67
CA LEU A 172 1.18 12.44 -4.97
C LEU A 172 0.95 13.72 -5.79
N VAL A 173 -0.27 14.24 -5.82
CA VAL A 173 -0.58 15.51 -6.51
C VAL A 173 0.24 16.64 -5.93
N ILE A 174 0.34 16.74 -4.61
CA ILE A 174 1.16 17.75 -3.92
C ILE A 174 2.64 17.55 -4.26
N HIS A 175 3.14 16.31 -4.17
CA HIS A 175 4.55 15.98 -4.45
C HIS A 175 4.95 16.35 -5.88
N VAL A 176 4.13 16.00 -6.86
CA VAL A 176 4.39 16.32 -8.26
C VAL A 176 4.39 17.82 -8.49
N ARG A 177 3.46 18.58 -7.90
CA ARG A 177 3.45 20.03 -7.97
C ARG A 177 4.73 20.64 -7.41
N LEU A 178 5.17 20.20 -6.24
CA LEU A 178 6.41 20.68 -5.61
C LEU A 178 7.68 20.34 -6.42
N VAL A 179 7.65 19.27 -7.22
CA VAL A 179 8.78 18.90 -8.12
C VAL A 179 8.81 19.79 -9.37
N LEU A 180 7.67 20.29 -9.83
CA LEU A 180 7.54 21.09 -11.05
C LEU A 180 7.79 22.59 -10.84
N VAL A 181 7.67 23.08 -9.62
CA VAL A 181 7.97 24.47 -9.22
C VAL A 181 9.44 24.60 -8.84
#